data_1b7162421c2276e2811cd0db0cf7098b
#
_entry.id   1b7162421c2276e2811cd0db0cf7098b
#
_cell.length_a   1.000
_cell.length_b   1.000
_cell.length_c   1.000
_cell.angle_alpha   90.00
_cell.angle_beta   90.00
_cell.angle_gamma   90.00
#
_symmetry.space_group_name_H-M   'P 1'
#
loop_
_entity.id
_entity.type
_entity.pdbx_description
1 polymer ?
#
loop_
_entity_poly.entity_id
_entity_poly.type
_entity_poly.pdbx_seq_one_letter_code
_entity_poly.pdbx_strand_id
1 'polypeptide(L)'
;MDRRQAILLVALGCSLFGFLGVCTRHFFALGLNSFDISFIRQSLTAAALFVIIILTDRKVLSVDRKDILFLIAFGAFKLLSDIALFKAQENTTLALSALLQMTFPYYTLILSLFIFHEKITSRKLVAMFVAFLGCMLVTGGFFDMGNSNTLGILCALFSGLCFGLYIIGNSIYVGKGKNPETFVFYCFLVSALIDLPFVDLGHTVSVVATLDSVGYALVFGLGLTLIPMFLMAVSARYIEATTISVINMVEIVAAALVGFVFFGESLSASNILGMILVMSSVVILNIRIKKGAEKYMKEHGIKNPRQIESKT
;
A
#
# COMPACT_ATOMS: atom_id res chain seq x y z
N MET A 1 -4.80 -13.23 16.26
CA MET A 1 -3.91 -12.07 16.11
C MET A 1 -4.49 -10.90 16.87
N ASP A 2 -3.70 -10.17 17.62
CA ASP A 2 -4.14 -8.95 18.30
C ASP A 2 -3.83 -7.68 17.48
N ARG A 3 -4.34 -6.51 17.92
CA ARG A 3 -4.13 -5.24 17.22
C ARG A 3 -2.65 -4.86 17.07
N ARG A 4 -1.81 -5.18 18.05
CA ARG A 4 -0.38 -4.86 18.02
C ARG A 4 0.36 -5.70 17.01
N GLN A 5 0.04 -7.00 16.96
CA GLN A 5 0.59 -7.91 15.94
C GLN A 5 0.20 -7.45 14.54
N ALA A 6 -1.06 -7.02 14.33
CA ALA A 6 -1.50 -6.48 13.04
C ALA A 6 -0.70 -5.24 12.63
N ILE A 7 -0.46 -4.30 13.54
CA ILE A 7 0.35 -3.10 13.29
C ILE A 7 1.79 -3.47 12.89
N LEU A 8 2.41 -4.39 13.63
CA LEU A 8 3.78 -4.85 13.32
C LEU A 8 3.86 -5.56 11.97
N LEU A 9 2.89 -6.42 11.66
CA LEU A 9 2.84 -7.11 10.36
C LEU A 9 2.68 -6.14 9.20
N VAL A 10 1.81 -5.13 9.33
CA VAL A 10 1.67 -4.09 8.30
C VAL A 10 2.96 -3.29 8.16
N ALA A 11 3.58 -2.87 9.26
CA ALA A 11 4.83 -2.11 9.21
C ALA A 11 5.96 -2.91 8.55
N LEU A 12 6.12 -4.19 8.90
CA LEU A 12 7.08 -5.08 8.25
C LEU A 12 6.76 -5.29 6.76
N GLY A 13 5.49 -5.55 6.43
CA GLY A 13 5.07 -5.67 5.04
C GLY A 13 5.35 -4.41 4.24
N CYS A 14 4.93 -3.25 4.75
CA CYS A 14 5.13 -1.97 4.07
C CYS A 14 6.61 -1.58 3.92
N SER A 15 7.49 -2.04 4.83
CA SER A 15 8.94 -1.85 4.66
C SER A 15 9.49 -2.55 3.40
N LEU A 16 8.87 -3.65 2.97
CA LEU A 16 9.26 -4.32 1.73
C LEU A 16 8.95 -3.48 0.49
N PHE A 17 7.91 -2.65 0.52
CA PHE A 17 7.63 -1.73 -0.59
C PHE A 17 8.76 -0.75 -0.86
N GLY A 18 9.58 -0.40 0.14
CA GLY A 18 10.75 0.46 -0.05
C GLY A 18 11.75 -0.06 -1.08
N PHE A 19 11.77 -1.38 -1.31
CA PHE A 19 12.62 -1.99 -2.35
C PHE A 19 12.01 -1.95 -3.76
N LEU A 20 10.74 -1.57 -3.92
CA LEU A 20 10.08 -1.52 -5.24
C LEU A 20 10.84 -0.66 -6.23
N GLY A 21 11.39 0.48 -5.78
CA GLY A 21 12.16 1.40 -6.62
C GLY A 21 13.38 0.74 -7.29
N VAL A 22 14.00 -0.25 -6.65
CA VAL A 22 15.12 -1.02 -7.24
C VAL A 22 14.67 -1.79 -8.47
N CYS A 23 13.59 -2.57 -8.33
CA CYS A 23 13.03 -3.34 -9.45
C CYS A 23 12.47 -2.43 -10.55
N THR A 24 11.78 -1.36 -10.18
CA THR A 24 11.21 -0.42 -11.14
C THR A 24 12.29 0.28 -11.97
N ARG A 25 13.37 0.75 -11.33
CA ARG A 25 14.54 1.33 -12.04
C ARG A 25 15.16 0.32 -13.01
N HIS A 26 15.31 -0.94 -12.59
CA HIS A 26 15.84 -2.00 -13.45
C HIS A 26 14.97 -2.19 -14.70
N PHE A 27 13.66 -2.32 -14.54
CA PHE A 27 12.75 -2.53 -15.66
C PHE A 27 12.66 -1.33 -16.60
N PHE A 28 12.65 -0.09 -16.10
CA PHE A 28 12.74 1.10 -16.94
C PHE A 28 14.05 1.17 -17.73
N ALA A 29 15.19 0.79 -17.13
CA ALA A 29 16.48 0.75 -17.80
C ALA A 29 16.51 -0.29 -18.95
N LEU A 30 15.68 -1.32 -18.89
CA LEU A 30 15.50 -2.32 -19.94
C LEU A 30 14.47 -1.89 -21.02
N GLY A 31 13.91 -0.68 -20.94
CA GLY A 31 12.99 -0.13 -21.93
C GLY A 31 11.54 -0.55 -21.73
N LEU A 32 11.18 -1.17 -20.60
CA LEU A 32 9.79 -1.48 -20.28
C LEU A 32 9.04 -0.21 -19.89
N ASN A 33 7.79 -0.09 -20.32
CA ASN A 33 6.92 1.03 -19.97
C ASN A 33 6.06 0.75 -18.73
N SER A 34 5.28 1.75 -18.31
CA SER A 34 4.42 1.66 -17.11
C SER A 34 3.43 0.49 -17.15
N PHE A 35 2.87 0.16 -18.32
CA PHE A 35 1.92 -0.95 -18.47
C PHE A 35 2.65 -2.30 -18.34
N ASP A 36 3.83 -2.45 -18.96
CA ASP A 36 4.62 -3.68 -18.89
C ASP A 36 5.01 -3.99 -17.44
N ILE A 37 5.49 -2.98 -16.70
CA ILE A 37 5.89 -3.11 -15.29
C ILE A 37 4.68 -3.44 -14.40
N SER A 38 3.54 -2.77 -14.64
CA SER A 38 2.29 -3.07 -13.95
C SER A 38 1.85 -4.51 -14.20
N PHE A 39 1.84 -4.94 -15.45
CA PHE A 39 1.44 -6.29 -15.85
C PHE A 39 2.31 -7.38 -15.20
N ILE A 40 3.63 -7.23 -15.21
CA ILE A 40 4.56 -8.15 -14.54
C ILE A 40 4.18 -8.29 -13.05
N ARG A 41 3.97 -7.15 -12.39
CA ARG A 41 3.59 -7.11 -10.98
C ARG A 41 2.27 -7.81 -10.71
N GLN A 42 1.23 -7.49 -11.49
CA GLN A 42 -0.13 -8.01 -11.29
C GLN A 42 -0.20 -9.51 -11.61
N SER A 43 0.34 -9.92 -12.77
CA SER A 43 0.26 -11.30 -13.23
C SER A 43 1.02 -12.27 -12.32
N LEU A 44 2.24 -11.93 -11.91
CA LEU A 44 3.03 -12.77 -11.00
C LEU A 44 2.37 -12.88 -9.62
N THR A 45 1.85 -11.77 -9.09
CA THR A 45 1.15 -11.79 -7.79
C THR A 45 -0.13 -12.64 -7.87
N ALA A 46 -0.94 -12.48 -8.93
CA ALA A 46 -2.15 -13.26 -9.13
C ALA A 46 -1.84 -14.76 -9.32
N ALA A 47 -0.83 -15.09 -10.14
CA ALA A 47 -0.43 -16.47 -10.38
C ALA A 47 0.06 -17.15 -9.08
N ALA A 48 0.88 -16.46 -8.31
CA ALA A 48 1.37 -17.00 -7.03
C ALA A 48 0.24 -17.21 -6.01
N LEU A 49 -0.67 -16.23 -5.87
CA LEU A 49 -1.86 -16.38 -5.01
C LEU A 49 -2.73 -17.54 -5.48
N PHE A 50 -2.94 -17.69 -6.77
CA PHE A 50 -3.69 -18.82 -7.33
C PHE A 50 -3.11 -20.16 -6.90
N VAL A 51 -1.79 -20.33 -7.05
CA VAL A 51 -1.10 -21.55 -6.61
C VAL A 51 -1.25 -21.77 -5.11
N ILE A 52 -1.01 -20.74 -4.30
CA ILE A 52 -1.14 -20.82 -2.84
C ILE A 52 -2.56 -21.23 -2.45
N ILE A 53 -3.58 -20.59 -3.03
CA ILE A 53 -4.99 -20.89 -2.73
C ILE A 53 -5.36 -22.32 -3.12
N ILE A 54 -4.91 -22.80 -4.28
CA ILE A 54 -5.17 -24.19 -4.71
C ILE A 54 -4.56 -25.21 -3.74
N LEU A 55 -3.36 -24.90 -3.22
CA LEU A 55 -2.64 -25.80 -2.30
C LEU A 55 -3.16 -25.72 -0.85
N THR A 56 -3.79 -24.60 -0.46
CA THR A 56 -4.28 -24.39 0.91
C THR A 56 -5.78 -24.60 1.07
N ASP A 57 -6.60 -23.72 0.50
CA ASP A 57 -8.06 -23.80 0.57
C ASP A 57 -8.73 -23.25 -0.69
N ARG A 58 -9.18 -24.14 -1.55
CA ARG A 58 -9.89 -23.79 -2.80
C ARG A 58 -11.21 -23.06 -2.58
N LYS A 59 -11.79 -23.10 -1.38
CA LYS A 59 -13.04 -22.37 -1.06
C LYS A 59 -12.83 -20.85 -1.14
N VAL A 60 -11.60 -20.39 -0.98
CA VAL A 60 -11.22 -18.98 -1.13
C VAL A 60 -11.50 -18.46 -2.56
N LEU A 61 -11.51 -19.33 -3.58
CA LEU A 61 -11.86 -18.96 -4.96
C LEU A 61 -13.38 -18.78 -5.17
N SER A 62 -14.20 -19.24 -4.22
CA SER A 62 -15.66 -19.11 -4.35
C SER A 62 -16.08 -17.68 -4.04
N VAL A 63 -16.70 -17.01 -5.03
CA VAL A 63 -17.17 -15.63 -4.94
C VAL A 63 -18.67 -15.58 -5.18
N ASP A 64 -19.38 -14.87 -4.33
CA ASP A 64 -20.80 -14.60 -4.55
C ASP A 64 -20.99 -13.70 -5.77
N ARG A 65 -21.99 -13.96 -6.60
CA ARG A 65 -22.29 -13.15 -7.79
C ARG A 65 -22.43 -11.65 -7.50
N LYS A 66 -22.89 -11.31 -6.29
CA LYS A 66 -23.04 -9.92 -5.84
C LYS A 66 -21.71 -9.20 -5.60
N ASP A 67 -20.63 -9.94 -5.36
CA ASP A 67 -19.30 -9.36 -5.13
C ASP A 67 -18.46 -9.25 -6.39
N ILE A 68 -18.84 -9.89 -7.49
CA ILE A 68 -18.05 -9.88 -8.74
C ILE A 68 -17.84 -8.45 -9.22
N LEU A 69 -18.90 -7.65 -9.33
CA LEU A 69 -18.79 -6.25 -9.76
C LEU A 69 -17.94 -5.40 -8.80
N PHE A 70 -18.06 -5.68 -7.49
CA PHE A 70 -17.23 -5.03 -6.48
C PHE A 70 -15.74 -5.34 -6.69
N LEU A 71 -15.39 -6.62 -6.87
CA LEU A 71 -14.01 -7.05 -7.10
C LEU A 71 -13.44 -6.50 -8.41
N ILE A 72 -14.26 -6.43 -9.48
CA ILE A 72 -13.87 -5.81 -10.75
C ILE A 72 -13.57 -4.33 -10.55
N ALA A 73 -14.44 -3.58 -9.88
CA ALA A 73 -14.25 -2.16 -9.64
C ALA A 73 -12.97 -1.87 -8.82
N PHE A 74 -12.75 -2.62 -7.73
CA PHE A 74 -11.57 -2.42 -6.90
C PHE A 74 -10.28 -2.99 -7.51
N GLY A 75 -10.38 -4.00 -8.38
CA GLY A 75 -9.27 -4.43 -9.25
C GLY A 75 -8.89 -3.35 -10.25
N ALA A 76 -9.86 -2.68 -10.86
CA ALA A 76 -9.61 -1.54 -11.73
C ALA A 76 -8.96 -0.36 -10.98
N PHE A 77 -9.40 -0.01 -9.76
CA PHE A 77 -8.72 1.00 -8.94
C PHE A 77 -7.29 0.61 -8.59
N LYS A 78 -7.04 -0.69 -8.32
CA LYS A 78 -5.68 -1.19 -8.08
C LYS A 78 -4.79 -0.99 -9.30
N LEU A 79 -5.27 -1.36 -10.48
CA LEU A 79 -4.56 -1.16 -11.74
C LEU A 79 -4.29 0.32 -12.02
N LEU A 80 -5.32 1.17 -11.92
CA LEU A 80 -5.19 2.61 -12.13
C LEU A 80 -4.18 3.24 -11.17
N SER A 81 -4.14 2.76 -9.91
CA SER A 81 -3.13 3.20 -8.95
C SER A 81 -1.72 2.87 -9.42
N ASP A 82 -1.48 1.64 -9.88
CA ASP A 82 -0.14 1.20 -10.27
C ASP A 82 0.33 1.88 -11.57
N ILE A 83 -0.52 1.91 -12.61
CA ILE A 83 -0.20 2.59 -13.88
C ILE A 83 0.08 4.07 -13.63
N ALA A 84 -0.77 4.74 -12.84
CA ALA A 84 -0.58 6.15 -12.55
C ALA A 84 0.71 6.40 -11.74
N LEU A 85 1.09 5.51 -10.81
CA LEU A 85 2.35 5.62 -10.09
C LEU A 85 3.55 5.45 -11.02
N PHE A 86 3.57 4.39 -11.83
CA PHE A 86 4.68 4.17 -12.76
C PHE A 86 4.76 5.28 -13.81
N LYS A 87 3.61 5.78 -14.28
CA LYS A 87 3.57 6.94 -15.18
C LYS A 87 4.08 8.22 -14.51
N ALA A 88 3.81 8.40 -13.22
CA ALA A 88 4.41 9.46 -12.45
C ALA A 88 5.94 9.31 -12.38
N GLN A 89 6.44 8.10 -12.14
CA GLN A 89 7.87 7.79 -12.08
C GLN A 89 8.59 7.98 -13.42
N GLU A 90 7.92 7.78 -14.55
CA GLU A 90 8.45 8.12 -15.88
C GLU A 90 8.60 9.64 -16.10
N ASN A 91 7.76 10.45 -15.47
CA ASN A 91 7.64 11.90 -15.72
C ASN A 91 8.15 12.79 -14.58
N THR A 92 8.55 12.18 -13.45
CA THR A 92 9.11 12.87 -12.28
C THR A 92 10.19 11.99 -11.63
N THR A 93 10.77 12.47 -10.52
CA THR A 93 11.68 11.64 -9.72
C THR A 93 10.90 10.55 -8.95
N LEU A 94 11.56 9.41 -8.69
CA LEU A 94 10.97 8.35 -7.85
C LEU A 94 10.59 8.88 -6.47
N ALA A 95 11.41 9.78 -5.91
CA ALA A 95 11.16 10.38 -4.59
C ALA A 95 9.91 11.25 -4.59
N LEU A 96 9.74 12.12 -5.60
CA LEU A 96 8.58 13.00 -5.69
C LEU A 96 7.29 12.22 -5.99
N SER A 97 7.32 11.24 -6.88
CA SER A 97 6.16 10.39 -7.17
C SER A 97 5.72 9.60 -5.93
N ALA A 98 6.66 9.03 -5.18
CA ALA A 98 6.37 8.34 -3.93
C ALA A 98 5.80 9.30 -2.87
N LEU A 99 6.39 10.50 -2.69
CA LEU A 99 5.89 11.50 -1.75
C LEU A 99 4.44 11.90 -2.06
N LEU A 100 4.15 12.20 -3.33
CA LEU A 100 2.80 12.62 -3.72
C LEU A 100 1.79 11.48 -3.61
N GLN A 101 2.18 10.25 -3.88
CA GLN A 101 1.34 9.09 -3.62
C GLN A 101 1.02 8.97 -2.12
N MET A 102 1.95 9.31 -1.21
CA MET A 102 1.71 9.29 0.25
C MET A 102 0.64 10.28 0.73
N THR A 103 -0.08 10.93 -0.17
CA THR A 103 -1.33 11.63 0.15
C THR A 103 -2.51 10.67 0.34
N PHE A 104 -2.40 9.39 -0.04
CA PHE A 104 -3.48 8.41 0.06
C PHE A 104 -4.07 8.23 1.48
N PRO A 105 -3.35 8.40 2.61
CA PRO A 105 -3.97 8.33 3.93
C PRO A 105 -5.04 9.40 4.17
N TYR A 106 -4.89 10.57 3.54
CA TYR A 106 -5.90 11.64 3.63
C TYR A 106 -7.17 11.26 2.87
N TYR A 107 -7.03 10.68 1.68
CA TYR A 107 -8.19 10.14 0.93
C TYR A 107 -8.86 9.00 1.69
N THR A 108 -8.06 8.09 2.26
CA THR A 108 -8.58 6.98 3.08
C THR A 108 -9.32 7.50 4.32
N LEU A 109 -8.80 8.53 5.00
CA LEU A 109 -9.46 9.15 6.14
C LEU A 109 -10.82 9.73 5.75
N ILE A 110 -10.85 10.54 4.68
CA ILE A 110 -12.09 11.16 4.18
C ILE A 110 -13.12 10.08 3.82
N LEU A 111 -12.72 9.06 3.06
CA LEU A 111 -13.60 7.97 2.67
C LEU A 111 -14.08 7.16 3.89
N SER A 112 -13.20 6.90 4.87
CA SER A 112 -13.56 6.19 6.11
C SER A 112 -14.61 6.93 6.92
N LEU A 113 -14.60 8.28 6.92
CA LEU A 113 -15.64 9.09 7.57
C LEU A 113 -17.03 8.82 6.99
N PHE A 114 -17.12 8.81 5.66
CA PHE A 114 -18.41 8.65 4.98
C PHE A 114 -18.89 7.19 4.96
N ILE A 115 -17.97 6.23 4.83
CA ILE A 115 -18.31 4.82 4.62
C ILE A 115 -18.46 4.07 5.96
N PHE A 116 -17.51 4.26 6.87
CA PHE A 116 -17.47 3.54 8.15
C PHE A 116 -17.95 4.39 9.33
N HIS A 117 -18.26 5.68 9.11
CA HIS A 117 -18.58 6.65 10.14
C HIS A 117 -17.51 6.70 11.24
N GLU A 118 -16.22 6.47 10.83
CA GLU A 118 -15.09 6.51 11.76
C GLU A 118 -14.95 7.89 12.38
N LYS A 119 -14.78 7.94 13.70
CA LYS A 119 -14.52 9.21 14.40
C LYS A 119 -13.09 9.69 14.08
N ILE A 120 -12.97 10.93 13.63
CA ILE A 120 -11.67 11.58 13.52
C ILE A 120 -11.20 11.91 14.94
N THR A 121 -10.14 11.23 15.38
CA THR A 121 -9.48 11.57 16.62
C THR A 121 -8.32 12.53 16.34
N SER A 122 -8.09 13.52 17.23
CA SER A 122 -6.93 14.42 17.10
C SER A 122 -5.62 13.66 16.97
N ARG A 123 -5.54 12.46 17.56
CA ARG A 123 -4.38 11.57 17.44
C ARG A 123 -4.15 11.09 16.01
N LYS A 124 -5.21 10.65 15.28
CA LYS A 124 -5.10 10.24 13.88
C LYS A 124 -4.61 11.41 13.03
N LEU A 125 -5.18 12.60 13.21
CA LEU A 125 -4.76 13.81 12.50
C LEU A 125 -3.30 14.19 12.77
N VAL A 126 -2.90 14.20 14.04
CA VAL A 126 -1.50 14.49 14.42
C VAL A 126 -0.54 13.45 13.85
N ALA A 127 -0.88 12.16 13.95
CA ALA A 127 -0.03 11.10 13.39
C ALA A 127 0.12 11.24 11.86
N MET A 128 -0.97 11.51 11.15
CA MET A 128 -0.94 11.73 9.69
C MET A 128 -0.10 12.95 9.32
N PHE A 129 -0.28 14.07 10.03
CA PHE A 129 0.50 15.28 9.78
C PHE A 129 1.99 15.07 10.05
N VAL A 130 2.34 14.44 11.18
CA VAL A 130 3.74 14.11 11.53
C VAL A 130 4.35 13.15 10.51
N ALA A 131 3.60 12.12 10.07
CA ALA A 131 4.07 11.18 9.06
C ALA A 131 4.33 11.89 7.72
N PHE A 132 3.42 12.74 7.27
CA PHE A 132 3.55 13.45 6.01
C PHE A 132 4.73 14.45 6.03
N LEU A 133 4.89 15.21 7.12
CA LEU A 133 6.09 16.05 7.31
C LEU A 133 7.37 15.21 7.28
N GLY A 134 7.34 14.05 7.93
CA GLY A 134 8.46 13.11 7.88
C GLY A 134 8.77 12.65 6.44
N CYS A 135 7.75 12.27 5.67
CA CYS A 135 7.91 11.90 4.27
C CYS A 135 8.50 13.05 3.43
N MET A 136 8.03 14.27 3.64
CA MET A 136 8.59 15.47 2.96
C MET A 136 10.08 15.67 3.26
N LEU A 137 10.49 15.49 4.51
CA LEU A 137 11.89 15.62 4.90
C LEU A 137 12.77 14.49 4.36
N VAL A 138 12.24 13.25 4.32
CA VAL A 138 12.97 12.09 3.78
C VAL A 138 13.20 12.22 2.28
N THR A 139 12.20 12.70 1.52
CA THR A 139 12.28 12.80 0.06
C THR A 139 12.94 14.08 -0.43
N GLY A 140 13.39 14.99 0.44
CA GLY A 140 13.92 16.30 0.06
C GLY A 140 12.83 17.34 -0.23
N GLY A 141 11.56 17.03 0.04
CA GLY A 141 10.43 17.94 -0.13
C GLY A 141 10.13 18.29 -1.60
N PHE A 142 9.55 19.47 -1.80
CA PHE A 142 9.20 19.99 -3.13
C PHE A 142 10.37 20.64 -3.90
N PHE A 143 11.60 20.54 -3.40
CA PHE A 143 12.76 21.20 -4.02
C PHE A 143 13.07 20.71 -5.44
N ASP A 144 12.64 19.49 -5.79
CA ASP A 144 12.81 18.90 -7.12
C ASP A 144 11.68 19.24 -8.12
N MET A 145 10.75 20.12 -7.73
CA MET A 145 9.62 20.50 -8.62
C MET A 145 10.05 21.26 -9.89
N GLY A 146 11.23 21.85 -9.91
CA GLY A 146 11.69 22.66 -11.03
C GLY A 146 11.83 21.93 -12.37
N ASN A 147 12.05 20.62 -12.35
CA ASN A 147 12.17 19.76 -13.54
C ASN A 147 11.01 18.76 -13.69
N SER A 148 9.98 18.88 -12.87
CA SER A 148 8.89 17.88 -12.83
C SER A 148 7.77 18.24 -13.80
N ASN A 149 7.35 17.27 -14.61
CA ASN A 149 6.22 17.45 -15.50
C ASN A 149 4.91 17.45 -14.68
N THR A 150 4.03 18.43 -14.96
CA THR A 150 2.69 18.53 -14.34
C THR A 150 1.90 17.23 -14.47
N LEU A 151 2.02 16.52 -15.59
CA LEU A 151 1.39 15.21 -15.80
C LEU A 151 1.84 14.20 -14.73
N GLY A 152 3.13 14.12 -14.44
CA GLY A 152 3.66 13.20 -13.42
C GLY A 152 3.13 13.51 -12.02
N ILE A 153 3.02 14.80 -11.66
CA ILE A 153 2.42 15.23 -10.38
C ILE A 153 0.96 14.80 -10.28
N LEU A 154 0.17 15.06 -11.32
CA LEU A 154 -1.25 14.66 -11.36
C LEU A 154 -1.42 13.14 -11.29
N CYS A 155 -0.59 12.40 -12.01
CA CYS A 155 -0.59 10.94 -11.97
C CYS A 155 -0.26 10.41 -10.56
N ALA A 156 0.71 10.98 -9.87
CA ALA A 156 1.07 10.56 -8.52
C ALA A 156 -0.06 10.80 -7.50
N LEU A 157 -0.71 11.97 -7.55
CA LEU A 157 -1.87 12.28 -6.70
C LEU A 157 -3.06 11.37 -7.01
N PHE A 158 -3.33 11.12 -8.29
CA PHE A 158 -4.38 10.20 -8.73
C PHE A 158 -4.09 8.75 -8.31
N SER A 159 -2.83 8.32 -8.39
CA SER A 159 -2.39 7.03 -7.86
C SER A 159 -2.72 6.91 -6.37
N GLY A 160 -2.41 7.94 -5.58
CA GLY A 160 -2.75 7.98 -4.15
C GLY A 160 -4.25 7.84 -3.90
N LEU A 161 -5.10 8.53 -4.67
CA LEU A 161 -6.55 8.40 -4.57
C LEU A 161 -7.01 6.97 -4.85
N CYS A 162 -6.56 6.36 -5.95
CA CYS A 162 -6.93 5.00 -6.33
C CYS A 162 -6.42 3.96 -5.32
N PHE A 163 -5.22 4.16 -4.76
CA PHE A 163 -4.69 3.28 -3.72
C PHE A 163 -5.49 3.39 -2.41
N GLY A 164 -5.89 4.61 -2.02
CA GLY A 164 -6.79 4.82 -0.88
C GLY A 164 -8.13 4.12 -1.07
N LEU A 165 -8.73 4.19 -2.26
CA LEU A 165 -9.95 3.45 -2.62
C LEU A 165 -9.72 1.94 -2.50
N TYR A 166 -8.61 1.39 -2.99
CA TYR A 166 -8.27 -0.02 -2.87
C TYR A 166 -8.22 -0.47 -1.38
N ILE A 167 -7.58 0.31 -0.51
CA ILE A 167 -7.51 0.02 0.94
C ILE A 167 -8.91 0.02 1.57
N ILE A 168 -9.75 0.98 1.22
CA ILE A 168 -11.15 1.04 1.66
C ILE A 168 -11.93 -0.17 1.17
N GLY A 169 -11.78 -0.54 -0.10
CA GLY A 169 -12.41 -1.72 -0.69
C GLY A 169 -12.06 -3.01 0.07
N ASN A 170 -10.78 -3.21 0.38
CA ASN A 170 -10.34 -4.33 1.20
C ASN A 170 -11.03 -4.31 2.59
N SER A 171 -11.07 -3.16 3.25
CA SER A 171 -11.68 -3.02 4.57
C SER A 171 -13.19 -3.28 4.55
N ILE A 172 -13.90 -2.85 3.48
CA ILE A 172 -15.33 -3.16 3.27
C ILE A 172 -15.52 -4.68 3.09
N TYR A 173 -14.71 -5.30 2.24
CA TYR A 173 -14.82 -6.72 1.91
C TYR A 173 -14.60 -7.60 3.15
N VAL A 174 -13.53 -7.31 3.87
CA VAL A 174 -13.17 -8.00 5.11
C VAL A 174 -14.18 -7.72 6.24
N GLY A 175 -14.71 -6.50 6.31
CA GLY A 175 -15.76 -6.10 7.27
C GLY A 175 -17.08 -6.88 7.09
N LYS A 176 -17.35 -7.37 5.88
CA LYS A 176 -18.48 -8.29 5.59
C LYS A 176 -18.19 -9.74 6.01
N GLY A 177 -17.08 -10.02 6.69
CA GLY A 177 -16.69 -11.36 7.11
C GLY A 177 -16.10 -12.24 6.00
N LYS A 178 -15.75 -11.65 4.86
CA LYS A 178 -15.17 -12.36 3.70
C LYS A 178 -13.65 -12.49 3.82
N ASN A 179 -13.08 -13.40 3.02
CA ASN A 179 -11.66 -13.70 3.09
C ASN A 179 -10.82 -12.61 2.39
N PRO A 180 -9.82 -12.03 3.05
CA PRO A 180 -8.94 -11.03 2.45
C PRO A 180 -8.13 -11.60 1.27
N GLU A 181 -7.79 -12.88 1.32
CA GLU A 181 -7.10 -13.60 0.24
C GLU A 181 -7.90 -13.53 -1.07
N THR A 182 -9.22 -13.71 -0.99
CA THR A 182 -10.14 -13.58 -2.14
C THR A 182 -10.07 -12.18 -2.73
N PHE A 183 -10.13 -11.15 -1.89
CA PHE A 183 -10.07 -9.77 -2.35
C PHE A 183 -8.75 -9.48 -3.07
N VAL A 184 -7.61 -9.81 -2.46
CA VAL A 184 -6.29 -9.58 -3.08
C VAL A 184 -6.17 -10.33 -4.39
N PHE A 185 -6.49 -11.63 -4.40
CA PHE A 185 -6.39 -12.47 -5.59
C PHE A 185 -7.20 -11.90 -6.77
N TYR A 186 -8.49 -11.65 -6.56
CA TYR A 186 -9.34 -11.16 -7.65
C TYR A 186 -9.01 -9.75 -8.09
N CYS A 187 -8.60 -8.85 -7.17
CA CYS A 187 -8.15 -7.52 -7.59
C CYS A 187 -6.90 -7.59 -8.47
N PHE A 188 -5.91 -8.41 -8.12
CA PHE A 188 -4.70 -8.59 -8.93
C PHE A 188 -4.98 -9.31 -10.25
N LEU A 189 -5.85 -10.33 -10.24
CA LEU A 189 -6.27 -11.04 -11.45
C LEU A 189 -7.00 -10.08 -12.42
N VAL A 190 -7.97 -9.32 -11.92
CA VAL A 190 -8.72 -8.34 -12.73
C VAL A 190 -7.79 -7.26 -13.25
N SER A 191 -6.87 -6.77 -12.41
CA SER A 191 -5.85 -5.80 -12.83
C SER A 191 -5.03 -6.34 -14.00
N ALA A 192 -4.51 -7.56 -13.89
CA ALA A 192 -3.72 -8.19 -14.96
C ALA A 192 -4.53 -8.40 -16.25
N LEU A 193 -5.81 -8.80 -16.15
CA LEU A 193 -6.69 -9.00 -17.31
C LEU A 193 -7.03 -7.68 -18.03
N ILE A 194 -7.24 -6.59 -17.30
CA ILE A 194 -7.53 -5.27 -17.87
C ILE A 194 -6.25 -4.68 -18.49
N ASP A 195 -5.08 -4.93 -17.91
CA ASP A 195 -3.79 -4.42 -18.39
C ASP A 195 -3.30 -5.12 -19.66
N LEU A 196 -3.65 -6.41 -19.81
CA LEU A 196 -3.18 -7.29 -20.88
C LEU A 196 -3.28 -6.71 -22.31
N PRO A 197 -4.36 -6.02 -22.73
CA PRO A 197 -4.47 -5.44 -24.07
C PRO A 197 -3.49 -4.29 -24.35
N PHE A 198 -2.89 -3.69 -23.31
CA PHE A 198 -2.00 -2.52 -23.41
C PHE A 198 -0.52 -2.89 -23.34
N VAL A 199 -0.21 -4.17 -23.16
CA VAL A 199 1.14 -4.71 -22.97
C VAL A 199 1.65 -5.35 -24.26
N ASP A 200 2.87 -5.01 -24.65
CA ASP A 200 3.58 -5.79 -25.67
C ASP A 200 4.17 -7.07 -25.04
N LEU A 201 3.34 -8.13 -25.04
CA LEU A 201 3.74 -9.41 -24.47
C LEU A 201 5.03 -9.98 -25.07
N GLY A 202 5.23 -9.79 -26.40
CA GLY A 202 6.42 -10.29 -27.09
C GLY A 202 7.69 -9.64 -26.52
N HIS A 203 7.67 -8.31 -26.44
CA HIS A 203 8.77 -7.53 -25.88
C HIS A 203 8.95 -7.81 -24.38
N THR A 204 7.87 -7.71 -23.58
CA THR A 204 7.91 -7.90 -22.13
C THR A 204 8.46 -9.28 -21.75
N VAL A 205 7.97 -10.36 -22.39
CA VAL A 205 8.45 -11.71 -22.14
C VAL A 205 9.92 -11.88 -22.55
N SER A 206 10.35 -11.34 -23.69
CA SER A 206 11.74 -11.43 -24.13
C SER A 206 12.72 -10.76 -23.17
N VAL A 207 12.33 -9.60 -22.61
CA VAL A 207 13.12 -8.86 -21.61
C VAL A 207 13.17 -9.60 -20.28
N VAL A 208 12.01 -10.09 -19.80
CA VAL A 208 11.91 -10.80 -18.51
C VAL A 208 12.54 -12.20 -18.55
N ALA A 209 12.61 -12.84 -19.71
CA ALA A 209 13.18 -14.19 -19.88
C ALA A 209 14.69 -14.28 -19.62
N THR A 210 15.41 -13.17 -19.51
CA THR A 210 16.83 -13.18 -19.10
C THR A 210 16.95 -13.58 -17.63
N LEU A 211 18.02 -14.35 -17.29
CA LEU A 211 18.18 -14.91 -15.94
C LEU A 211 18.11 -13.85 -14.83
N ASP A 212 18.74 -12.69 -15.07
CA ASP A 212 18.74 -11.58 -14.11
C ASP A 212 17.33 -10.98 -13.97
N SER A 213 16.64 -10.71 -15.09
CA SER A 213 15.30 -10.09 -15.07
C SER A 213 14.25 -11.01 -14.48
N VAL A 214 14.32 -12.32 -14.65
CA VAL A 214 13.45 -13.30 -13.96
C VAL A 214 13.59 -13.15 -12.44
N GLY A 215 14.83 -13.03 -11.94
CA GLY A 215 15.07 -12.81 -10.51
C GLY A 215 14.39 -11.54 -10.00
N TYR A 216 14.59 -10.40 -10.71
CA TYR A 216 13.93 -9.15 -10.36
C TYR A 216 12.39 -9.25 -10.43
N ALA A 217 11.84 -9.90 -11.46
CA ALA A 217 10.40 -10.07 -11.61
C ALA A 217 9.78 -10.92 -10.48
N LEU A 218 10.42 -12.03 -10.10
CA LEU A 218 9.96 -12.85 -8.99
C LEU A 218 10.04 -12.10 -7.67
N VAL A 219 11.13 -11.41 -7.37
CA VAL A 219 11.25 -10.57 -6.18
C VAL A 219 10.18 -9.49 -6.18
N PHE A 220 9.96 -8.80 -7.30
CA PHE A 220 8.99 -7.73 -7.47
C PHE A 220 7.54 -8.19 -7.22
N GLY A 221 7.13 -9.30 -7.87
CA GLY A 221 5.78 -9.84 -7.75
C GLY A 221 5.52 -10.57 -6.44
N LEU A 222 6.45 -11.43 -6.01
CA LEU A 222 6.24 -12.29 -4.83
C LEU A 222 6.70 -11.62 -3.53
N GLY A 223 7.94 -11.16 -3.48
CA GLY A 223 8.52 -10.60 -2.27
C GLY A 223 7.96 -9.22 -1.93
N LEU A 224 8.03 -8.33 -2.91
CA LEU A 224 7.75 -6.91 -2.70
C LEU A 224 6.30 -6.52 -2.97
N THR A 225 5.46 -7.40 -3.49
CA THR A 225 4.05 -7.12 -3.76
C THR A 225 3.13 -8.06 -3.02
N LEU A 226 3.23 -9.36 -3.25
CA LEU A 226 2.34 -10.35 -2.65
C LEU A 226 2.37 -10.28 -1.11
N ILE A 227 3.57 -10.35 -0.52
CA ILE A 227 3.70 -10.38 0.95
C ILE A 227 3.12 -9.12 1.61
N PRO A 228 3.51 -7.88 1.22
CA PRO A 228 2.94 -6.68 1.82
C PRO A 228 1.43 -6.57 1.63
N MET A 229 0.93 -6.80 0.42
CA MET A 229 -0.50 -6.69 0.12
C MET A 229 -1.33 -7.71 0.91
N PHE A 230 -0.82 -8.93 1.05
CA PHE A 230 -1.46 -9.96 1.85
C PHE A 230 -1.50 -9.58 3.34
N LEU A 231 -0.37 -9.12 3.89
CA LEU A 231 -0.28 -8.70 5.30
C LEU A 231 -1.22 -7.52 5.59
N MET A 232 -1.30 -6.53 4.70
CA MET A 232 -2.24 -5.42 4.80
C MET A 232 -3.69 -5.92 4.76
N ALA A 233 -4.02 -6.80 3.81
CA ALA A 233 -5.36 -7.32 3.63
C ALA A 233 -5.85 -8.11 4.86
N VAL A 234 -5.03 -9.01 5.39
CA VAL A 234 -5.35 -9.78 6.61
C VAL A 234 -5.48 -8.87 7.83
N SER A 235 -4.62 -7.85 7.93
CA SER A 235 -4.62 -6.92 9.07
C SER A 235 -5.87 -6.04 9.12
N ALA A 236 -6.57 -5.84 8.00
CA ALA A 236 -7.84 -5.11 7.95
C ALA A 236 -8.96 -5.73 8.80
N ARG A 237 -8.79 -7.00 9.22
CA ARG A 237 -9.68 -7.64 10.23
C ARG A 237 -9.51 -7.07 11.63
N TYR A 238 -8.38 -6.46 11.94
CA TYR A 238 -7.93 -6.13 13.30
C TYR A 238 -7.70 -4.64 13.52
N ILE A 239 -7.42 -3.90 12.44
CA ILE A 239 -7.15 -2.46 12.47
C ILE A 239 -7.91 -1.74 11.36
N GLU A 240 -8.17 -0.46 11.57
CA GLU A 240 -8.92 0.40 10.67
C GLU A 240 -8.13 0.72 9.40
N ALA A 241 -8.84 1.00 8.29
CA ALA A 241 -8.25 1.41 7.01
C ALA A 241 -7.31 2.60 7.15
N THR A 242 -7.72 3.63 7.89
CA THR A 242 -6.90 4.83 8.17
C THR A 242 -5.60 4.47 8.89
N THR A 243 -5.66 3.54 9.86
CA THR A 243 -4.46 3.09 10.59
C THR A 243 -3.49 2.35 9.66
N ILE A 244 -3.99 1.45 8.80
CA ILE A 244 -3.18 0.75 7.78
C ILE A 244 -2.49 1.77 6.88
N SER A 245 -3.23 2.78 6.41
CA SER A 245 -2.71 3.81 5.51
C SER A 245 -1.57 4.62 6.12
N VAL A 246 -1.68 5.02 7.39
CA VAL A 246 -0.60 5.78 8.06
C VAL A 246 0.63 4.91 8.30
N ILE A 247 0.44 3.64 8.69
CA ILE A 247 1.58 2.71 8.88
C ILE A 247 2.31 2.47 7.55
N ASN A 248 1.60 2.45 6.42
CA ASN A 248 2.20 2.28 5.11
C ASN A 248 3.25 3.38 4.79
N MET A 249 3.14 4.58 5.37
CA MET A 249 4.15 5.63 5.18
C MET A 249 5.56 5.23 5.64
N VAL A 250 5.71 4.13 6.40
CA VAL A 250 7.02 3.51 6.73
C VAL A 250 7.77 3.07 5.45
N GLU A 251 7.08 2.82 4.36
CA GLU A 251 7.66 2.55 3.04
C GLU A 251 8.72 3.59 2.64
N ILE A 252 8.46 4.87 2.88
CA ILE A 252 9.40 5.96 2.56
C ILE A 252 10.70 5.85 3.37
N VAL A 253 10.60 5.43 4.63
CA VAL A 253 11.79 5.20 5.48
C VAL A 253 12.62 4.05 4.92
N ALA A 254 11.95 2.96 4.57
CA ALA A 254 12.60 1.80 3.98
C ALA A 254 13.24 2.15 2.62
N ALA A 255 12.55 2.92 1.77
CA ALA A 255 13.08 3.36 0.47
C ALA A 255 14.35 4.22 0.64
N ALA A 256 14.37 5.13 1.61
CA ALA A 256 15.57 5.94 1.91
C ALA A 256 16.75 5.09 2.39
N LEU A 257 16.50 4.09 3.25
CA LEU A 257 17.53 3.16 3.69
C LEU A 257 18.05 2.29 2.55
N VAL A 258 17.18 1.85 1.64
CA VAL A 258 17.57 1.12 0.42
C VAL A 258 18.40 2.01 -0.49
N GLY A 259 18.01 3.27 -0.70
CA GLY A 259 18.80 4.27 -1.44
C GLY A 259 20.22 4.42 -0.89
N PHE A 260 20.34 4.54 0.42
CA PHE A 260 21.62 4.64 1.10
C PHE A 260 22.48 3.37 0.94
N VAL A 261 21.90 2.18 1.20
CA VAL A 261 22.67 0.92 1.23
C VAL A 261 23.02 0.43 -0.17
N PHE A 262 22.08 0.48 -1.12
CA PHE A 262 22.24 -0.14 -2.45
C PHE A 262 22.72 0.85 -3.52
N PHE A 263 22.43 2.14 -3.38
CA PHE A 263 22.77 3.15 -4.38
C PHE A 263 23.82 4.15 -3.89
N GLY A 264 24.31 4.03 -2.64
CA GLY A 264 25.29 4.93 -2.07
C GLY A 264 24.78 6.39 -1.90
N GLU A 265 23.45 6.58 -1.84
CA GLU A 265 22.85 7.88 -1.64
C GLU A 265 23.19 8.41 -0.23
N SER A 266 23.55 9.67 -0.09
CA SER A 266 23.88 10.25 1.21
C SER A 266 22.61 10.53 2.02
N LEU A 267 22.59 10.11 3.28
CA LEU A 267 21.52 10.49 4.21
C LEU A 267 21.86 11.83 4.87
N SER A 268 21.14 12.86 4.49
CA SER A 268 21.26 14.18 5.14
C SER A 268 20.63 14.18 6.54
N ALA A 269 20.94 15.18 7.36
CA ALA A 269 20.30 15.35 8.66
C ALA A 269 18.76 15.49 8.55
N SER A 270 18.26 16.12 7.46
CA SER A 270 16.83 16.21 7.19
C SER A 270 16.19 14.86 6.89
N ASN A 271 16.87 13.98 6.14
CA ASN A 271 16.37 12.62 5.88
C ASN A 271 16.25 11.83 7.19
N ILE A 272 17.28 11.89 8.05
CA ILE A 272 17.26 11.19 9.36
C ILE A 272 16.14 11.73 10.25
N LEU A 273 15.97 13.06 10.34
CA LEU A 273 14.87 13.67 11.09
C LEU A 273 13.50 13.22 10.53
N GLY A 274 13.34 13.20 9.22
CA GLY A 274 12.14 12.75 8.55
C GLY A 274 11.81 11.29 8.87
N MET A 275 12.79 10.38 8.84
CA MET A 275 12.61 8.98 9.23
C MET A 275 12.15 8.85 10.68
N ILE A 276 12.72 9.61 11.60
CA ILE A 276 12.31 9.64 13.02
C ILE A 276 10.85 10.10 13.14
N LEU A 277 10.43 11.13 12.40
CA LEU A 277 9.05 11.61 12.41
C LEU A 277 8.06 10.54 11.89
N VAL A 278 8.37 9.89 10.76
CA VAL A 278 7.52 8.80 10.24
C VAL A 278 7.38 7.68 11.27
N MET A 279 8.48 7.21 11.85
CA MET A 279 8.44 6.16 12.87
C MET A 279 7.68 6.61 14.13
N SER A 280 7.82 7.87 14.54
CA SER A 280 7.08 8.44 15.68
C SER A 280 5.58 8.48 15.42
N SER A 281 5.14 8.72 14.19
CA SER A 281 3.71 8.69 13.82
C SER A 281 3.07 7.32 14.06
N VAL A 282 3.77 6.24 13.73
CA VAL A 282 3.32 4.87 14.00
C VAL A 282 3.22 4.62 15.51
N VAL A 283 4.18 5.13 16.29
CA VAL A 283 4.13 5.06 17.75
C VAL A 283 2.93 5.84 18.30
N ILE A 284 2.69 7.07 17.83
CA ILE A 284 1.54 7.91 18.21
C ILE A 284 0.21 7.16 18.00
N LEU A 285 0.05 6.48 16.88
CA LEU A 285 -1.13 5.67 16.60
C LEU A 285 -1.28 4.48 17.54
N ASN A 286 -0.16 3.93 18.03
CA ASN A 286 -0.15 2.73 18.84
C ASN A 286 -0.31 3.00 20.35
N ILE A 287 -0.03 4.23 20.82
CA ILE A 287 -0.19 4.61 22.22
C ILE A 287 -1.68 4.57 22.57
N ARG A 288 -2.11 3.51 23.24
CA ARG A 288 -3.41 3.51 23.93
C ARG A 288 -3.32 4.42 25.17
N ILE A 289 -4.27 5.33 25.31
CA ILE A 289 -4.54 5.94 26.64
C ILE A 289 -5.21 4.83 27.47
N LYS A 290 -4.39 3.94 28.05
CA LYS A 290 -4.83 2.77 28.81
C LYS A 290 -5.76 3.12 29.96
N LYS A 291 -5.62 4.29 30.56
CA LYS A 291 -6.31 4.63 31.82
C LYS A 291 -7.81 4.90 31.70
N GLY A 292 -8.29 5.42 30.60
CA GLY A 292 -9.73 5.71 30.41
C GLY A 292 -10.53 4.51 29.92
N ALA A 293 -10.00 3.76 28.95
CA ALA A 293 -10.72 2.64 28.34
C ALA A 293 -10.80 1.42 29.26
N GLU A 294 -9.73 1.10 30.01
CA GLU A 294 -9.75 -0.01 30.98
C GLU A 294 -10.69 0.29 32.17
N LYS A 295 -10.72 1.55 32.61
CA LYS A 295 -11.66 1.99 33.66
C LYS A 295 -13.10 1.87 33.17
N TYR A 296 -13.39 2.36 31.96
CA TYR A 296 -14.71 2.30 31.33
C TYR A 296 -15.17 0.85 31.06
N MET A 297 -14.28 -0.03 30.59
CA MET A 297 -14.58 -1.46 30.39
C MET A 297 -14.88 -2.16 31.72
N LYS A 298 -14.11 -1.85 32.75
CA LYS A 298 -14.28 -2.45 34.07
C LYS A 298 -15.57 -1.98 34.78
N GLU A 299 -15.93 -0.72 34.58
CA GLU A 299 -17.17 -0.13 35.12
C GLU A 299 -18.44 -0.62 34.44
N HIS A 300 -18.34 -0.99 33.12
CA HIS A 300 -19.50 -1.37 32.31
C HIS A 300 -19.54 -2.85 31.92
N GLY A 301 -18.65 -3.68 32.47
CA GLY A 301 -18.60 -5.13 32.19
C GLY A 301 -18.37 -5.54 30.74
N ILE A 302 -17.75 -4.66 29.94
CA ILE A 302 -17.54 -4.84 28.51
C ILE A 302 -16.29 -5.70 28.27
N LYS A 303 -16.48 -6.90 27.72
CA LYS A 303 -15.38 -7.85 27.42
C LYS A 303 -14.71 -7.61 26.06
N ASN A 304 -15.35 -6.87 25.13
CA ASN A 304 -14.82 -6.64 23.79
C ASN A 304 -14.60 -5.14 23.52
N PRO A 305 -13.36 -4.71 23.19
CA PRO A 305 -13.05 -3.30 22.92
C PRO A 305 -13.84 -2.63 21.81
N ARG A 306 -14.33 -3.41 20.83
CA ARG A 306 -15.16 -2.90 19.71
C ARG A 306 -16.52 -2.35 20.13
N GLN A 307 -17.05 -2.76 21.28
CA GLN A 307 -18.34 -2.27 21.78
C GLN A 307 -18.25 -0.85 22.37
N ILE A 308 -17.06 -0.32 22.59
CA ILE A 308 -16.86 1.04 23.09
C ILE A 308 -16.87 2.05 21.95
N GLU A 309 -16.31 1.69 20.77
CA GLU A 309 -16.19 2.60 19.63
C GLU A 309 -17.54 2.90 18.96
N SER A 310 -18.56 2.07 19.20
CA SER A 310 -19.92 2.28 18.68
C SER A 310 -20.83 3.12 19.60
N LYS A 311 -20.43 3.38 20.86
CA LYS A 311 -21.27 4.07 21.86
C LYS A 311 -20.70 5.40 22.38
N THR A 312 -19.48 5.75 21.98
CA THR A 312 -18.85 7.07 22.23
C THR A 312 -18.61 7.82 20.92
#